data_db585d343666b8b519170d1d860d4342
#
_entry.id   db585d343666b8b519170d1d860d4342
#
_cell.length_a   1.000
_cell.length_b   1.000
_cell.length_c   1.000
_cell.angle_alpha   90.00
_cell.angle_beta   90.00
_cell.angle_gamma   90.00
#
_symmetry.space_group_name_H-M   'P 1'
#
loop_
_entity.id
_entity.type
_entity.pdbx_description
1 polymer ?
#
loop_
_entity_poly.entity_id
_entity_poly.type
_entity_poly.pdbx_seq_one_letter_code
_entity_poly.pdbx_strand_id
1 'polypeptide(L)'
;MTIGIGLLGLGTVGAGVAQILASPEGRHPLVGALSLRRVAVRDLQRPRPVTLAPEIIGDDPAAVVADPTVDIVVEVIGGLEPARSLILAAIAAGKPVVTANKAVIARHGAEIAAAAAERGVYVLMEAAVGGGIPIIEPLKQSLGANRIERVSGIINGTTNYILSRSEEHTSELQSPDHLVCRLLLEKK
;
A
#
# COMPACT_ATOMS: atom_id res chain seq x y z
N MET A 1 -17.24 -11.66 -14.92
CA MET A 1 -16.29 -12.36 -14.04
C MET A 1 -15.97 -11.42 -12.90
N THR A 2 -16.12 -11.83 -11.65
CA THR A 2 -15.88 -10.99 -10.48
C THR A 2 -14.53 -11.40 -9.85
N ILE A 3 -13.67 -10.44 -9.58
CA ILE A 3 -12.36 -10.66 -8.97
C ILE A 3 -12.50 -10.54 -7.45
N GLY A 4 -12.11 -11.58 -6.74
CA GLY A 4 -12.19 -11.67 -5.29
C GLY A 4 -11.03 -10.95 -4.58
N ILE A 5 -11.35 -10.06 -3.66
CA ILE A 5 -10.38 -9.31 -2.86
C ILE A 5 -10.34 -9.87 -1.45
N GLY A 6 -9.14 -10.23 -0.98
CA GLY A 6 -8.82 -10.51 0.41
C GLY A 6 -8.15 -9.30 1.05
N LEU A 7 -8.70 -8.78 2.14
CA LEU A 7 -8.22 -7.58 2.80
C LEU A 7 -7.57 -7.93 4.15
N LEU A 8 -6.32 -7.62 4.30
CA LEU A 8 -5.55 -7.79 5.53
C LEU A 8 -5.44 -6.45 6.26
N GLY A 9 -6.29 -6.27 7.27
CA GLY A 9 -6.41 -5.03 8.03
C GLY A 9 -7.64 -4.20 7.64
N LEU A 10 -8.38 -3.74 8.65
CA LEU A 10 -9.57 -2.88 8.50
C LEU A 10 -9.46 -1.64 9.40
N GLY A 11 -8.29 -1.02 9.36
CA GLY A 11 -8.04 0.30 9.92
C GLY A 11 -8.53 1.40 8.98
N THR A 12 -7.99 2.61 9.11
CA THR A 12 -8.38 3.78 8.28
C THR A 12 -8.28 3.46 6.79
N VAL A 13 -7.15 2.92 6.34
CA VAL A 13 -6.92 2.60 4.91
C VAL A 13 -7.81 1.45 4.47
N GLY A 14 -7.86 0.34 5.23
CA GLY A 14 -8.68 -0.81 4.88
C GLY A 14 -10.18 -0.51 4.87
N ALA A 15 -10.67 0.34 5.77
CA ALA A 15 -12.05 0.81 5.75
C ALA A 15 -12.34 1.64 4.48
N GLY A 16 -11.41 2.49 4.06
CA GLY A 16 -11.52 3.21 2.79
C GLY A 16 -11.58 2.27 1.58
N VAL A 17 -10.76 1.22 1.55
CA VAL A 17 -10.82 0.18 0.51
C VAL A 17 -12.19 -0.50 0.51
N ALA A 18 -12.69 -0.93 1.67
CA ALA A 18 -13.99 -1.58 1.79
C ALA A 18 -15.14 -0.66 1.32
N GLN A 19 -15.11 0.63 1.67
CA GLN A 19 -16.09 1.62 1.21
C GLN A 19 -16.06 1.81 -0.32
N ILE A 20 -14.87 1.87 -0.91
CA ILE A 20 -14.72 2.00 -2.37
C ILE A 20 -15.32 0.79 -3.09
N LEU A 21 -15.07 -0.41 -2.58
CA LEU A 21 -15.59 -1.65 -3.17
C LEU A 21 -17.11 -1.81 -2.97
N ALA A 22 -17.66 -1.27 -1.87
CA ALA A 22 -19.09 -1.29 -1.59
C ALA A 22 -19.89 -0.26 -2.42
N SER A 23 -19.23 0.81 -2.90
CA SER A 23 -19.86 1.90 -3.66
C SER A 23 -19.03 2.24 -4.89
N PRO A 24 -19.06 1.42 -5.94
CA PRO A 24 -18.23 1.59 -7.14
C PRO A 24 -18.73 2.71 -8.08
N GLU A 25 -19.92 3.27 -7.84
CA GLU A 25 -20.56 4.27 -8.70
C GLU A 25 -19.69 5.53 -8.83
N GLY A 26 -19.60 6.05 -10.05
CA GLY A 26 -18.79 7.24 -10.34
C GLY A 26 -17.26 6.99 -10.35
N ARG A 27 -16.81 5.73 -10.21
CA ARG A 27 -15.41 5.32 -10.30
C ARG A 27 -15.11 4.61 -11.62
N HIS A 28 -13.84 4.23 -11.79
CA HIS A 28 -13.44 3.46 -12.96
C HIS A 28 -14.25 2.16 -13.06
N PRO A 29 -14.76 1.78 -14.25
CA PRO A 29 -15.66 0.63 -14.43
C PRO A 29 -15.12 -0.69 -13.86
N LEU A 30 -13.80 -0.90 -13.87
CA LEU A 30 -13.16 -2.10 -13.30
C LEU A 30 -13.37 -2.24 -11.79
N VAL A 31 -13.66 -1.16 -11.06
CA VAL A 31 -13.95 -1.25 -9.61
C VAL A 31 -15.22 -2.08 -9.38
N GLY A 32 -16.21 -1.98 -10.24
CA GLY A 32 -17.43 -2.78 -10.17
C GLY A 32 -17.22 -4.29 -10.43
N ALA A 33 -16.06 -4.68 -10.98
CA ALA A 33 -15.68 -6.08 -11.13
C ALA A 33 -14.99 -6.67 -9.88
N LEU A 34 -14.65 -5.84 -8.89
CA LEU A 34 -13.99 -6.26 -7.67
C LEU A 34 -15.01 -6.55 -6.57
N SER A 35 -14.80 -7.60 -5.79
CA SER A 35 -15.68 -7.97 -4.68
C SER A 35 -14.87 -8.36 -3.45
N LEU A 36 -15.19 -7.76 -2.32
CA LEU A 36 -14.58 -8.10 -1.04
C LEU A 36 -15.06 -9.48 -0.58
N ARG A 37 -14.17 -10.46 -0.52
CA ARG A 37 -14.48 -11.86 -0.18
C ARG A 37 -14.13 -12.22 1.25
N ARG A 38 -12.97 -11.76 1.73
CA ARG A 38 -12.46 -12.05 3.07
C ARG A 38 -11.77 -10.83 3.64
N VAL A 39 -11.89 -10.64 4.93
CA VAL A 39 -11.23 -9.57 5.67
C VAL A 39 -10.64 -10.15 6.95
N ALA A 40 -9.36 -9.92 7.20
CA ALA A 40 -8.74 -10.25 8.47
C ALA A 40 -8.50 -9.01 9.31
N VAL A 41 -8.86 -9.09 10.59
CA VAL A 41 -8.65 -8.05 11.60
C VAL A 41 -8.09 -8.65 12.87
N ARG A 42 -7.30 -7.90 13.61
CA ARG A 42 -6.73 -8.38 14.89
C ARG A 42 -7.75 -8.43 16.02
N ASP A 43 -8.75 -7.56 15.98
CA ASP A 43 -9.77 -7.43 17.04
C ASP A 43 -11.14 -7.28 16.38
N LEU A 44 -11.96 -8.32 16.50
CA LEU A 44 -13.31 -8.39 15.94
C LEU A 44 -14.30 -7.43 16.62
N GLN A 45 -14.05 -7.09 17.88
CA GLN A 45 -14.95 -6.25 18.70
C GLN A 45 -14.73 -4.74 18.48
N ARG A 46 -13.61 -4.36 17.86
CA ARG A 46 -13.29 -2.95 17.63
C ARG A 46 -14.31 -2.31 16.70
N PRO A 47 -14.95 -1.19 17.08
CA PRO A 47 -15.85 -0.43 16.20
C PRO A 47 -15.12 0.05 14.93
N ARG A 48 -15.81 -0.03 13.78
CA ARG A 48 -15.27 0.35 12.47
C ARG A 48 -16.24 1.25 11.72
N PRO A 49 -15.75 2.15 10.86
CA PRO A 49 -16.59 3.05 10.08
C PRO A 49 -17.31 2.36 8.90
N VAL A 50 -17.17 1.05 8.77
CA VAL A 50 -17.82 0.23 7.73
C VAL A 50 -18.50 -0.97 8.37
N THR A 51 -19.67 -1.32 7.85
CA THR A 51 -20.39 -2.54 8.21
C THR A 51 -20.13 -3.57 7.13
N LEU A 52 -19.62 -4.73 7.54
CA LEU A 52 -19.39 -5.88 6.67
C LEU A 52 -20.25 -7.05 7.13
N ALA A 53 -20.56 -7.94 6.19
CA ALA A 53 -21.25 -9.19 6.50
C ALA A 53 -20.37 -10.03 7.44
N PRO A 54 -20.91 -10.58 8.54
CA PRO A 54 -20.11 -11.31 9.54
C PRO A 54 -19.32 -12.49 8.96
N GLU A 55 -19.83 -13.11 7.91
CA GLU A 55 -19.24 -14.29 7.26
C GLU A 55 -17.93 -13.98 6.48
N ILE A 56 -17.68 -12.73 6.13
CA ILE A 56 -16.46 -12.34 5.40
C ILE A 56 -15.35 -11.80 6.32
N ILE A 57 -15.64 -11.48 7.58
CA ILE A 57 -14.68 -10.92 8.53
C ILE A 57 -14.23 -11.98 9.54
N GLY A 58 -12.94 -12.08 9.78
CA GLY A 58 -12.33 -12.99 10.75
C GLY A 58 -11.06 -12.42 11.33
N ASP A 59 -10.40 -13.20 12.19
CA ASP A 59 -9.16 -12.84 12.88
C ASP A 59 -7.94 -13.65 12.39
N ASP A 60 -8.15 -14.53 11.42
CA ASP A 60 -7.07 -15.33 10.80
C ASP A 60 -6.66 -14.76 9.44
N PRO A 61 -5.54 -14.03 9.36
CA PRO A 61 -5.04 -13.50 8.09
C PRO A 61 -4.49 -14.59 7.16
N ALA A 62 -4.03 -15.74 7.69
CA ALA A 62 -3.56 -16.83 6.87
C ALA A 62 -4.71 -17.50 6.12
N ALA A 63 -5.88 -17.62 6.75
CA ALA A 63 -7.08 -18.11 6.10
C ALA A 63 -7.52 -17.21 4.94
N VAL A 64 -7.35 -15.89 5.04
CA VAL A 64 -7.62 -14.96 3.93
C VAL A 64 -6.71 -15.23 2.74
N VAL A 65 -5.40 -15.43 2.99
CA VAL A 65 -4.42 -15.72 1.94
C VAL A 65 -4.68 -17.08 1.29
N ALA A 66 -5.11 -18.07 2.06
CA ALA A 66 -5.38 -19.43 1.57
C ALA A 66 -6.74 -19.58 0.88
N ASP A 67 -7.68 -18.64 1.05
CA ASP A 67 -9.04 -18.77 0.52
C ASP A 67 -9.05 -18.80 -1.02
N PRO A 68 -9.60 -19.85 -1.65
CA PRO A 68 -9.62 -19.99 -3.11
C PRO A 68 -10.52 -18.95 -3.82
N THR A 69 -11.39 -18.27 -3.09
CA THR A 69 -12.25 -17.19 -3.63
C THR A 69 -11.57 -15.83 -3.64
N VAL A 70 -10.36 -15.75 -3.08
CA VAL A 70 -9.52 -14.55 -3.07
C VAL A 70 -8.52 -14.64 -4.23
N ASP A 71 -8.65 -13.73 -5.16
CA ASP A 71 -7.75 -13.60 -6.32
C ASP A 71 -6.61 -12.61 -6.06
N ILE A 72 -6.87 -11.53 -5.30
CA ILE A 72 -5.92 -10.47 -5.00
C ILE A 72 -5.91 -10.22 -3.49
N VAL A 73 -4.73 -10.09 -2.90
CA VAL A 73 -4.54 -9.75 -1.49
C VAL A 73 -4.18 -8.26 -1.34
N VAL A 74 -4.94 -7.55 -0.51
CA VAL A 74 -4.67 -6.15 -0.15
C VAL A 74 -4.15 -6.11 1.30
N GLU A 75 -2.87 -5.77 1.48
CA GLU A 75 -2.21 -5.69 2.78
C GLU A 75 -2.13 -4.24 3.26
N VAL A 76 -2.80 -3.96 4.38
CA VAL A 76 -2.85 -2.66 5.04
C VAL A 76 -2.79 -2.77 6.57
N ILE A 77 -2.09 -3.81 7.06
CA ILE A 77 -1.94 -4.07 8.51
C ILE A 77 -0.99 -3.03 9.13
N GLY A 78 0.11 -2.73 8.44
CA GLY A 78 1.21 -1.93 8.97
C GLY A 78 2.19 -2.75 9.83
N GLY A 79 3.34 -2.14 10.15
CA GLY A 79 4.45 -2.85 10.81
C GLY A 79 5.22 -3.76 9.86
N LEU A 80 6.14 -4.56 10.39
CA LEU A 80 6.96 -5.47 9.57
C LEU A 80 6.37 -6.89 9.54
N GLU A 81 6.10 -7.43 10.72
CA GLU A 81 5.45 -8.74 10.85
C GLU A 81 4.08 -8.57 11.52
N PRO A 82 3.08 -9.35 11.12
CA PRO A 82 3.12 -10.48 10.16
C PRO A 82 2.98 -10.05 8.69
N ALA A 83 2.99 -8.75 8.37
CA ALA A 83 2.70 -8.24 7.03
C ALA A 83 3.65 -8.82 5.96
N ARG A 84 4.99 -8.84 6.24
CA ARG A 84 5.97 -9.44 5.33
C ARG A 84 5.67 -10.90 5.04
N SER A 85 5.49 -11.70 6.08
CA SER A 85 5.21 -13.14 5.94
C SER A 85 3.93 -13.41 5.15
N LEU A 86 2.88 -12.60 5.36
CA LEU A 86 1.61 -12.71 4.63
C LEU A 86 1.72 -12.29 3.16
N ILE A 87 2.50 -11.26 2.85
CA ILE A 87 2.81 -10.86 1.47
C ILE A 87 3.52 -12.00 0.75
N LEU A 88 4.56 -12.57 1.35
CA LEU A 88 5.29 -13.69 0.76
C LEU A 88 4.42 -14.94 0.59
N ALA A 89 3.54 -15.22 1.57
CA ALA A 89 2.59 -16.32 1.46
C ALA A 89 1.58 -16.12 0.32
N ALA A 90 1.08 -14.90 0.13
CA ALA A 90 0.19 -14.57 -0.99
C ALA A 90 0.89 -14.75 -2.35
N ILE A 91 2.14 -14.28 -2.47
CA ILE A 91 2.97 -14.48 -3.66
C ILE A 91 3.18 -15.96 -3.94
N ALA A 92 3.55 -16.76 -2.92
CA ALA A 92 3.72 -18.20 -3.04
C ALA A 92 2.44 -18.91 -3.48
N ALA A 93 1.26 -18.42 -3.04
CA ALA A 93 -0.04 -18.91 -3.49
C ALA A 93 -0.41 -18.43 -4.92
N GLY A 94 0.45 -17.69 -5.60
CA GLY A 94 0.20 -17.15 -6.94
C GLY A 94 -0.77 -15.98 -6.98
N LYS A 95 -0.98 -15.30 -5.85
CA LYS A 95 -1.91 -14.16 -5.75
C LYS A 95 -1.16 -12.84 -5.84
N PRO A 96 -1.57 -11.92 -6.75
CA PRO A 96 -1.09 -10.55 -6.74
C PRO A 96 -1.36 -9.86 -5.39
N VAL A 97 -0.48 -8.93 -5.04
CA VAL A 97 -0.57 -8.18 -3.78
C VAL A 97 -0.62 -6.68 -4.06
N VAL A 98 -1.47 -5.98 -3.32
CA VAL A 98 -1.47 -4.52 -3.22
C VAL A 98 -1.14 -4.16 -1.78
N THR A 99 -0.09 -3.36 -1.54
CA THR A 99 0.29 -2.97 -0.19
C THR A 99 0.44 -1.45 -0.04
N ALA A 100 0.00 -0.94 1.12
CA ALA A 100 0.26 0.43 1.56
C ALA A 100 1.35 0.49 2.67
N ASN A 101 2.06 -0.61 2.90
CA ASN A 101 2.99 -0.76 4.01
C ASN A 101 4.40 -0.28 3.66
N LYS A 102 4.65 1.00 3.88
CA LYS A 102 5.96 1.61 3.62
C LYS A 102 7.12 0.95 4.38
N ALA A 103 6.87 0.45 5.59
CA ALA A 103 7.92 -0.15 6.42
C ALA A 103 8.40 -1.49 5.85
N VAL A 104 7.47 -2.32 5.37
CA VAL A 104 7.79 -3.59 4.71
C VAL A 104 8.51 -3.34 3.38
N ILE A 105 8.00 -2.45 2.56
CA ILE A 105 8.62 -2.15 1.26
C ILE A 105 10.01 -1.54 1.42
N ALA A 106 10.21 -0.65 2.40
CA ALA A 106 11.52 -0.05 2.64
C ALA A 106 12.59 -1.07 3.09
N ARG A 107 12.21 -2.11 3.85
CA ARG A 107 13.15 -3.09 4.39
C ARG A 107 13.25 -4.38 3.58
N HIS A 108 12.17 -4.82 2.98
CA HIS A 108 12.03 -6.12 2.34
C HIS A 108 11.57 -6.03 0.88
N GLY A 109 11.54 -4.83 0.29
CA GLY A 109 11.08 -4.63 -1.08
C GLY A 109 11.85 -5.44 -2.11
N ALA A 110 13.17 -5.59 -1.96
CA ALA A 110 13.98 -6.40 -2.87
C ALA A 110 13.63 -7.90 -2.79
N GLU A 111 13.44 -8.44 -1.58
CA GLU A 111 13.02 -9.82 -1.34
C GLU A 111 11.64 -10.08 -1.95
N ILE A 112 10.68 -9.20 -1.68
CA ILE A 112 9.31 -9.28 -2.19
C ILE A 112 9.30 -9.21 -3.73
N ALA A 113 10.07 -8.30 -4.31
CA ALA A 113 10.18 -8.17 -5.76
C ALA A 113 10.77 -9.42 -6.41
N ALA A 114 11.81 -10.02 -5.81
CA ALA A 114 12.41 -11.26 -6.30
C ALA A 114 11.40 -12.42 -6.26
N ALA A 115 10.71 -12.61 -5.14
CA ALA A 115 9.68 -13.65 -4.99
C ALA A 115 8.52 -13.44 -5.98
N ALA A 116 8.08 -12.22 -6.18
CA ALA A 116 7.02 -11.88 -7.13
C ALA A 116 7.43 -12.18 -8.58
N ALA A 117 8.66 -11.82 -8.96
CA ALA A 117 9.21 -12.10 -10.28
C ALA A 117 9.33 -13.60 -10.54
N GLU A 118 9.83 -14.38 -9.58
CA GLU A 118 9.94 -15.84 -9.67
C GLU A 118 8.56 -16.50 -9.86
N ARG A 119 7.54 -16.02 -9.14
CA ARG A 119 6.20 -16.56 -9.20
C ARG A 119 5.36 -16.01 -10.36
N GLY A 120 5.80 -14.94 -11.02
CA GLY A 120 5.09 -14.29 -12.13
C GLY A 120 3.84 -13.53 -11.68
N VAL A 121 3.83 -12.98 -10.46
CA VAL A 121 2.72 -12.18 -9.93
C VAL A 121 3.12 -10.73 -9.72
N TYR A 122 2.13 -9.84 -9.69
CA TYR A 122 2.36 -8.41 -9.45
C TYR A 122 2.29 -8.07 -7.96
N VAL A 123 3.18 -7.16 -7.54
CA VAL A 123 3.08 -6.46 -6.25
C VAL A 123 2.98 -4.97 -6.54
N LEU A 124 1.83 -4.39 -6.26
CA LEU A 124 1.56 -2.96 -6.42
C LEU A 124 1.78 -2.25 -5.08
N MET A 125 2.66 -1.26 -5.08
CA MET A 125 3.11 -0.57 -3.87
C MET A 125 2.93 0.95 -3.94
N GLU A 126 2.14 1.46 -4.88
CA GLU A 126 1.92 2.91 -5.04
C GLU A 126 1.50 3.58 -3.74
N ALA A 127 0.55 2.98 -3.02
CA ALA A 127 0.05 3.50 -1.75
C ALA A 127 1.09 3.45 -0.59
N ALA A 128 2.19 2.71 -0.76
CA ALA A 128 3.30 2.68 0.21
C ALA A 128 4.31 3.82 -0.02
N VAL A 129 4.21 4.55 -1.14
CA VAL A 129 5.17 5.58 -1.55
C VAL A 129 4.43 6.87 -1.90
N GLY A 130 4.70 7.97 -1.20
CA GLY A 130 4.09 9.27 -1.51
C GLY A 130 2.61 9.43 -1.13
N GLY A 131 2.00 8.46 -0.45
CA GLY A 131 0.59 8.49 -0.05
C GLY A 131 -0.35 8.51 -1.25
N GLY A 132 -1.10 9.61 -1.46
CA GLY A 132 -2.03 9.77 -2.58
C GLY A 132 -1.39 10.33 -3.86
N ILE A 133 -0.07 10.55 -3.89
CA ILE A 133 0.64 11.10 -5.04
C ILE A 133 1.18 9.95 -5.89
N PRO A 134 0.70 9.76 -7.14
CA PRO A 134 1.17 8.68 -8.01
C PRO A 134 2.60 8.98 -8.50
N ILE A 135 3.53 8.08 -8.24
CA ILE A 135 4.93 8.21 -8.63
C ILE A 135 5.52 6.91 -9.20
N ILE A 136 5.22 5.76 -8.59
CA ILE A 136 5.81 4.48 -8.97
C ILE A 136 5.27 4.01 -10.33
N GLU A 137 3.94 4.00 -10.49
CA GLU A 137 3.32 3.54 -11.73
C GLU A 137 3.61 4.48 -12.92
N PRO A 138 3.60 5.81 -12.79
CA PRO A 138 4.08 6.69 -13.86
C PRO A 138 5.53 6.42 -14.26
N LEU A 139 6.45 6.19 -13.31
CA LEU A 139 7.84 5.86 -13.60
C LEU A 139 7.97 4.52 -14.34
N LYS A 140 7.19 3.50 -13.95
CA LYS A 140 7.23 2.16 -14.56
C LYS A 140 6.54 2.09 -15.92
N GLN A 141 5.37 2.70 -16.03
CA GLN A 141 4.51 2.56 -17.22
C GLN A 141 4.75 3.70 -18.23
N SER A 142 4.55 4.95 -17.80
CA SER A 142 4.61 6.08 -18.73
C SER A 142 6.04 6.45 -19.14
N LEU A 143 7.00 6.27 -18.25
CA LEU A 143 8.40 6.61 -18.46
C LEU A 143 9.31 5.38 -18.60
N GLY A 144 8.74 4.18 -18.67
CA GLY A 144 9.51 2.92 -18.69
C GLY A 144 10.45 2.75 -19.89
N ALA A 145 10.20 3.44 -21.01
CA ALA A 145 11.09 3.46 -22.16
C ALA A 145 12.24 4.48 -22.05
N ASN A 146 12.22 5.35 -21.04
CA ASN A 146 13.23 6.38 -20.85
C ASN A 146 14.36 5.87 -19.93
N ARG A 147 15.57 6.37 -20.17
CA ARG A 147 16.69 6.19 -19.23
C ARG A 147 16.60 7.27 -18.16
N ILE A 148 16.11 6.91 -16.98
CA ILE A 148 15.99 7.82 -15.84
C ILE A 148 17.32 7.82 -15.09
N GLU A 149 17.98 9.00 -15.04
CA GLU A 149 19.27 9.16 -14.36
C GLU A 149 19.09 9.68 -12.93
N ARG A 150 18.01 10.43 -12.67
CA ARG A 150 17.76 11.00 -11.35
C ARG A 150 16.27 11.21 -11.11
N VAL A 151 15.83 10.95 -9.89
CA VAL A 151 14.51 11.35 -9.36
C VAL A 151 14.77 12.18 -8.10
N SER A 152 14.16 13.36 -8.00
CA SER A 152 14.28 14.24 -6.84
C SER A 152 12.92 14.82 -6.48
N GLY A 153 12.71 15.09 -5.18
CA GLY A 153 11.45 15.66 -4.70
C GLY A 153 11.42 15.81 -3.19
N ILE A 154 10.35 16.41 -2.68
CA ILE A 154 10.05 16.46 -1.25
C ILE A 154 9.32 15.17 -0.89
N ILE A 155 9.96 14.28 -0.13
CA ILE A 155 9.46 12.91 0.09
C ILE A 155 8.63 12.80 1.38
N ASN A 156 8.69 13.79 2.27
CA ASN A 156 7.93 13.81 3.52
C ASN A 156 7.07 15.08 3.62
N GLY A 157 5.81 14.97 3.21
CA GLY A 157 4.86 16.07 3.25
C GLY A 157 4.54 16.57 4.66
N THR A 158 4.44 15.67 5.64
CA THR A 158 4.13 16.03 7.05
C THR A 158 5.24 16.88 7.65
N THR A 159 6.49 16.47 7.50
CA THR A 159 7.64 17.23 8.01
C THR A 159 7.74 18.58 7.30
N ASN A 160 7.57 18.61 5.98
CA ASN A 160 7.57 19.85 5.22
C ASN A 160 6.46 20.81 5.68
N TYR A 161 5.24 20.30 5.91
CA TYR A 161 4.14 21.09 6.42
C TYR A 161 4.43 21.69 7.81
N ILE A 162 4.99 20.89 8.72
CA ILE A 162 5.34 21.35 10.07
C ILE A 162 6.42 22.45 10.00
N LEU A 163 7.46 22.24 9.18
CA LEU A 163 8.55 23.21 9.00
C LEU A 163 8.02 24.52 8.41
N SER A 164 7.22 24.46 7.35
CA SER A 164 6.64 25.65 6.71
C SER A 164 5.73 26.43 7.68
N ARG A 165 4.93 25.73 8.49
CA ARG A 165 4.07 26.39 9.50
C ARG A 165 4.88 27.00 10.65
N SER A 166 5.99 26.39 11.06
CA SER A 166 6.86 26.94 12.11
C SER A 166 7.56 28.22 11.63
N GLU A 167 7.89 28.34 10.35
CA GLU A 167 8.45 29.55 9.75
C GLU A 167 7.47 30.72 9.75
N GLU A 168 6.17 30.49 9.57
CA GLU A 168 5.13 31.53 9.66
C GLU A 168 5.02 32.15 11.08
N HIS A 169 5.40 31.42 12.12
CA HIS A 169 5.29 31.83 13.53
C HIS A 169 6.59 32.27 14.20
N THR A 170 7.74 32.14 13.52
CA THR A 170 9.04 32.53 14.05
C THR A 170 9.77 33.41 13.05
N SER A 171 9.69 34.71 13.27
CA SER A 171 10.41 35.72 12.46
C SER A 171 11.94 35.70 12.62
N GLU A 172 12.55 34.68 13.25
CA GLU A 172 14.00 34.62 13.53
C GLU A 172 14.67 33.25 13.50
N LEU A 173 14.09 32.23 12.92
CA LEU A 173 14.85 31.01 12.64
C LEU A 173 15.27 31.00 11.18
N GLN A 174 16.51 31.45 10.92
CA GLN A 174 17.18 31.21 9.66
C GLN A 174 17.12 29.73 9.37
N SER A 175 16.40 29.34 8.31
CA SER A 175 16.35 27.96 7.85
C SER A 175 17.76 27.47 7.56
N PRO A 176 18.25 26.42 8.23
CA PRO A 176 19.52 25.84 7.82
C PRO A 176 19.29 25.13 6.48
N ASP A 177 20.10 25.49 5.50
CA ASP A 177 20.13 24.96 4.11
C ASP A 177 20.32 23.44 3.99
N HIS A 178 20.18 22.67 5.08
CA HIS A 178 20.58 21.27 5.18
C HIS A 178 19.44 20.25 5.32
N LEU A 179 18.17 20.65 5.22
CA LEU A 179 17.02 19.73 5.31
C LEU A 179 16.54 19.17 3.96
N VAL A 180 17.36 19.27 2.92
CA VAL A 180 17.14 18.56 1.68
C VAL A 180 17.68 17.14 1.85
N CYS A 181 16.83 16.16 2.10
CA CYS A 181 17.21 14.74 1.99
C CYS A 181 17.60 14.44 0.53
N ARG A 182 18.88 14.54 0.21
CA ARG A 182 19.45 14.01 -1.03
C ARG A 182 19.63 12.51 -0.84
N LEU A 183 18.67 11.72 -1.34
CA LEU A 183 18.92 10.32 -1.63
C LEU A 183 19.77 10.26 -2.92
N LEU A 184 21.08 10.33 -2.75
CA LEU A 184 22.02 10.00 -3.80
C LEU A 184 22.08 8.47 -3.89
N LEU A 185 21.35 7.90 -4.84
CA LEU A 185 21.61 6.53 -5.31
C LEU A 185 22.84 6.59 -6.22
N GLU A 186 24.03 6.53 -5.66
CA GLU A 186 25.23 6.25 -6.42
C GLU A 186 25.25 4.76 -6.80
N LYS A 187 25.08 4.49 -8.09
CA LYS A 187 25.51 3.22 -8.68
C LYS A 187 27.01 3.28 -8.94
N LYS A 188 27.77 2.43 -8.24
CA LYS A 188 29.06 1.93 -8.74
C LYS A 188 28.81 0.84 -9.74
#